data_f5ba1e0d2abe14766d6b22629cb8400f
#
_entry.id   f5ba1e0d2abe14766d6b22629cb8400f
#
_cell.length_a   1.000
_cell.length_b   1.000
_cell.length_c   1.000
_cell.angle_alpha   90.00
_cell.angle_beta   90.00
_cell.angle_gamma   90.00
#
_symmetry.space_group_name_H-M   'P 1'
#
loop_
_entity.id
_entity.type
_entity.pdbx_description
1 polymer ?
#
loop_
_entity_poly.entity_id
_entity_poly.type
_entity_poly.pdbx_seq_one_letter_code
_entity_poly.pdbx_strand_id
1 'polypeptide(L)'
;MYQRLPAEDRWFSDPQTGQRIHQLTTHPSINHHPFFLSPAWDDAMRHIVIVSDRTGKNQLNLLQTADGTLIRISDVEEVDEWTVHPSRDGRYVYYHGDALGLRTDCATGQSEILITEEEAARLCGESVTFPLGKTTALSHDDRFWAIRARSASRWYALVLDTQTQKWKMEYEAEEVSHMQFCPDTPDYLFCAGPLTDRVWVLDRRTGQARRVFQRDVAHKQWITHETWIPGTLELSLVDWPHGILAVHCETGKIRRIADFNAWHAISNEQGTMMAADTNFPDVGIRLL
;
A
#
# COMPACT_ATOMS: atom_id res chain seq x y z
N MET A 1 10.08 21.40 -1.70
CA MET A 1 9.68 22.85 -1.58
C MET A 1 8.17 22.95 -1.44
N TYR A 2 7.69 23.50 -0.35
CA TYR A 2 6.27 23.70 -0.09
C TYR A 2 5.68 24.73 -1.09
N GLN A 3 4.89 24.24 -2.04
CA GLN A 3 4.31 25.09 -3.07
C GLN A 3 2.78 24.95 -3.04
N ARG A 4 2.06 26.05 -2.85
CA ARG A 4 0.61 26.09 -2.87
C ARG A 4 0.11 26.40 -4.29
N LEU A 5 -0.83 25.59 -4.76
CA LEU A 5 -1.50 25.73 -6.05
C LEU A 5 -3.00 25.99 -5.82
N PRO A 6 -3.66 26.76 -6.69
CA PRO A 6 -5.10 27.02 -6.56
C PRO A 6 -5.90 25.71 -6.67
N ALA A 7 -7.14 25.74 -6.16
CA ALA A 7 -8.11 24.69 -6.39
C ALA A 7 -8.37 24.47 -7.88
N GLU A 8 -8.48 23.23 -8.27
CA GLU A 8 -8.73 22.79 -9.64
C GLU A 8 -10.05 22.03 -9.75
N ASP A 9 -10.77 21.92 -8.64
CA ASP A 9 -11.96 21.10 -8.54
C ASP A 9 -13.15 21.67 -9.32
N ARG A 10 -14.02 20.78 -9.74
CA ARG A 10 -15.31 21.14 -10.34
C ARG A 10 -16.38 20.10 -10.01
N TRP A 11 -17.62 20.57 -9.98
CA TRP A 11 -18.79 19.72 -9.83
C TRP A 11 -19.53 19.58 -11.15
N PHE A 12 -20.00 18.37 -11.46
CA PHE A 12 -20.88 18.14 -12.59
C PHE A 12 -21.80 16.95 -12.30
N SER A 13 -22.84 16.76 -13.10
CA SER A 13 -23.70 15.58 -13.01
C SER A 13 -23.30 14.57 -14.08
N ASP A 14 -23.22 13.31 -13.69
CA ASP A 14 -23.06 12.22 -14.65
C ASP A 14 -24.26 12.17 -15.61
N PRO A 15 -24.07 12.22 -16.92
CA PRO A 15 -25.16 12.31 -17.87
C PRO A 15 -26.00 11.04 -17.97
N GLN A 16 -25.49 9.90 -17.52
CA GLN A 16 -26.21 8.62 -17.59
C GLN A 16 -27.02 8.34 -16.32
N THR A 17 -26.42 8.62 -15.16
CA THR A 17 -26.98 8.28 -13.84
C THR A 17 -27.64 9.46 -13.14
N GLY A 18 -27.33 10.69 -13.56
CA GLY A 18 -27.72 11.92 -12.86
C GLY A 18 -26.97 12.17 -11.55
N GLN A 19 -26.06 11.28 -11.15
CA GLN A 19 -25.30 11.41 -9.92
C GLN A 19 -24.36 12.64 -9.97
N ARG A 20 -24.26 13.32 -8.85
CA ARG A 20 -23.36 14.46 -8.71
C ARG A 20 -21.93 13.98 -8.48
N ILE A 21 -21.00 14.41 -9.32
CA ILE A 21 -19.58 14.06 -9.27
C ILE A 21 -18.76 15.30 -8.88
N HIS A 22 -17.86 15.10 -7.92
CA HIS A 22 -16.84 16.08 -7.57
C HIS A 22 -15.50 15.64 -8.16
N GLN A 23 -15.08 16.27 -9.25
CA GLN A 23 -13.75 16.07 -9.83
C GLN A 23 -12.77 16.97 -9.09
N LEU A 24 -11.78 16.39 -8.44
CA LEU A 24 -10.87 17.09 -7.54
C LEU A 24 -9.69 17.76 -8.26
N THR A 25 -9.32 17.29 -9.45
CA THR A 25 -8.21 17.84 -10.25
C THR A 25 -8.64 17.96 -11.72
N THR A 26 -8.28 19.07 -12.37
CA THR A 26 -8.56 19.33 -13.79
C THR A 26 -7.32 19.63 -14.60
N HIS A 27 -6.15 19.72 -13.97
CA HIS A 27 -4.88 19.83 -14.69
C HIS A 27 -4.66 18.59 -15.59
N PRO A 28 -4.13 18.75 -16.82
CA PRO A 28 -3.95 17.66 -17.78
C PRO A 28 -2.85 16.63 -17.39
N SER A 29 -2.14 16.84 -16.29
CA SER A 29 -1.19 15.88 -15.74
C SER A 29 -1.88 14.61 -15.26
N ILE A 30 -1.10 13.54 -15.11
CA ILE A 30 -1.54 12.34 -14.40
C ILE A 30 -1.61 12.69 -12.92
N ASN A 31 -2.77 12.47 -12.32
CA ASN A 31 -3.01 12.62 -10.89
C ASN A 31 -3.68 11.35 -10.39
N HIS A 32 -3.09 10.71 -9.40
CA HIS A 32 -3.65 9.48 -8.83
C HIS A 32 -3.42 9.41 -7.31
N HIS A 33 -4.22 8.60 -6.64
CA HIS A 33 -4.02 8.28 -5.24
C HIS A 33 -2.85 7.29 -5.07
N PRO A 34 -2.32 7.10 -3.86
CA PRO A 34 -1.38 6.02 -3.53
C PRO A 34 -1.87 4.65 -4.00
N PHE A 35 -0.99 3.66 -4.00
CA PHE A 35 -1.37 2.28 -4.33
C PHE A 35 -2.57 1.82 -3.50
N PHE A 36 -3.47 1.03 -4.08
CA PHE A 36 -4.79 0.71 -3.48
C PHE A 36 -4.74 0.06 -2.08
N LEU A 37 -3.60 -0.46 -1.65
CA LEU A 37 -3.38 -0.96 -0.30
C LEU A 37 -3.13 0.16 0.73
N SER A 38 -2.96 1.39 0.26
CA SER A 38 -2.60 2.55 1.09
C SER A 38 -3.76 3.56 1.08
N PRO A 39 -4.37 3.87 2.23
CA PRO A 39 -5.35 4.93 2.29
C PRO A 39 -4.76 6.25 1.79
N ALA A 40 -5.51 7.00 0.98
CA ALA A 40 -5.09 8.32 0.53
C ALA A 40 -5.45 9.44 1.51
N TRP A 41 -6.29 9.14 2.50
CA TRP A 41 -6.88 10.08 3.46
C TRP A 41 -6.25 9.94 4.84
N ASP A 42 -6.17 11.04 5.57
CA ASP A 42 -5.97 10.98 7.03
C ASP A 42 -7.32 10.71 7.73
N ASP A 43 -7.28 10.20 8.97
CA ASP A 43 -8.49 9.85 9.74
C ASP A 43 -9.45 11.02 9.95
N ALA A 44 -8.93 12.24 9.98
CA ALA A 44 -9.72 13.46 10.08
C ALA A 44 -10.26 13.95 8.73
N MET A 45 -9.94 13.27 7.62
CA MET A 45 -10.33 13.63 6.24
C MET A 45 -10.00 15.08 5.87
N ARG A 46 -8.89 15.62 6.39
CA ARG A 46 -8.48 17.01 6.16
C ARG A 46 -7.84 17.20 4.80
N HIS A 47 -7.17 16.16 4.32
CA HIS A 47 -6.51 16.17 3.02
C HIS A 47 -6.46 14.79 2.40
N ILE A 48 -6.27 14.77 1.09
CA ILE A 48 -5.98 13.59 0.29
C ILE A 48 -4.55 13.71 -0.21
N VAL A 49 -3.75 12.68 -0.01
CA VAL A 49 -2.43 12.58 -0.65
C VAL A 49 -2.62 12.10 -2.08
N ILE A 50 -2.09 12.84 -3.03
CA ILE A 50 -2.04 12.46 -4.43
C ILE A 50 -0.61 12.52 -4.97
N VAL A 51 -0.30 11.64 -5.90
CA VAL A 51 0.90 11.70 -6.73
C VAL A 51 0.54 12.40 -8.04
N SER A 52 1.36 13.36 -8.47
CA SER A 52 1.13 14.11 -9.68
C SER A 52 2.41 14.35 -10.45
N ASP A 53 2.39 14.13 -11.76
CA ASP A 53 3.51 14.38 -12.67
C ASP A 53 3.50 15.80 -13.29
N ARG A 54 2.72 16.74 -12.74
CA ARG A 54 2.54 18.10 -13.25
C ARG A 54 3.83 18.92 -13.41
N THR A 55 4.91 18.50 -12.77
CA THR A 55 6.24 19.12 -12.90
C THR A 55 7.14 18.37 -13.88
N GLY A 56 6.62 17.36 -14.59
CA GLY A 56 7.36 16.47 -15.47
C GLY A 56 7.90 15.22 -14.76
N LYS A 57 7.72 15.11 -13.44
CA LYS A 57 8.09 13.96 -12.60
C LYS A 57 7.08 13.78 -11.47
N ASN A 58 6.96 12.57 -10.94
CA ASN A 58 6.07 12.26 -9.84
C ASN A 58 6.45 13.02 -8.57
N GLN A 59 5.48 13.77 -8.03
CA GLN A 59 5.62 14.55 -6.80
C GLN A 59 4.42 14.34 -5.90
N LEU A 60 4.62 14.43 -4.57
CA LEU A 60 3.54 14.36 -3.59
C LEU A 60 2.83 15.71 -3.47
N ASN A 61 1.51 15.66 -3.49
CA ASN A 61 0.64 16.79 -3.26
C ASN A 61 -0.41 16.44 -2.21
N LEU A 62 -0.69 17.39 -1.31
CA LEU A 62 -1.85 17.35 -0.42
C LEU A 62 -2.98 18.13 -1.07
N LEU A 63 -4.09 17.48 -1.35
CA LEU A 63 -5.33 18.15 -1.73
C LEU A 63 -6.10 18.44 -0.45
N GLN A 64 -6.28 19.72 -0.13
CA GLN A 64 -7.04 20.15 1.04
C GLN A 64 -8.53 19.97 0.78
N THR A 65 -9.22 19.20 1.64
CA THR A 65 -10.65 18.91 1.43
C THR A 65 -11.54 20.11 1.68
N ALA A 66 -11.08 21.06 2.48
CA ALA A 66 -11.84 22.25 2.85
C ALA A 66 -12.02 23.24 1.69
N ASP A 67 -11.02 23.40 0.82
CA ASP A 67 -11.00 24.45 -0.21
C ASP A 67 -10.47 24.00 -1.57
N GLY A 68 -10.17 22.70 -1.74
CA GLY A 68 -9.64 22.14 -2.99
C GLY A 68 -8.20 22.56 -3.32
N THR A 69 -7.53 23.31 -2.44
CA THR A 69 -6.15 23.76 -2.66
C THR A 69 -5.20 22.59 -2.69
N LEU A 70 -4.25 22.60 -3.62
CA LEU A 70 -3.17 21.64 -3.71
C LEU A 70 -1.89 22.20 -3.11
N ILE A 71 -1.18 21.38 -2.35
CA ILE A 71 0.09 21.75 -1.73
C ILE A 71 1.13 20.71 -2.08
N ARG A 72 2.13 21.06 -2.91
CA ARG A 72 3.26 20.17 -3.15
C ARG A 72 4.15 20.10 -1.92
N ILE A 73 4.38 18.90 -1.42
CA ILE A 73 5.13 18.63 -0.18
C ILE A 73 6.42 17.85 -0.40
N SER A 74 6.63 17.20 -1.55
CA SER A 74 7.89 16.52 -1.83
C SER A 74 8.91 17.45 -2.47
N ASP A 75 10.19 17.18 -2.22
CA ASP A 75 11.33 17.92 -2.76
C ASP A 75 12.45 16.95 -3.19
N VAL A 76 12.06 15.80 -3.71
CA VAL A 76 12.93 14.81 -4.35
C VAL A 76 12.88 14.98 -5.87
N GLU A 77 13.83 14.39 -6.58
CA GLU A 77 13.78 14.41 -8.04
C GLU A 77 12.52 13.68 -8.55
N GLU A 78 12.26 12.47 -8.02
CA GLU A 78 11.08 11.68 -8.37
C GLU A 78 10.61 10.81 -7.20
N VAL A 79 9.31 10.80 -6.95
CA VAL A 79 8.67 9.92 -5.98
C VAL A 79 8.34 8.58 -6.62
N ASP A 80 8.67 7.46 -5.97
CA ASP A 80 8.14 6.16 -6.35
C ASP A 80 6.68 6.04 -5.89
N GLU A 81 5.75 6.20 -6.82
CA GLU A 81 4.30 6.25 -6.58
C GLU A 81 3.72 5.02 -5.87
N TRP A 82 4.39 3.87 -6.01
CA TRP A 82 3.96 2.61 -5.42
C TRP A 82 4.25 2.50 -3.91
N THR A 83 5.06 3.41 -3.38
CA THR A 83 5.58 3.34 -2.02
C THR A 83 4.91 4.29 -1.04
N VAL A 84 3.98 5.10 -1.52
CA VAL A 84 3.41 6.24 -0.78
C VAL A 84 2.42 5.78 0.28
N HIS A 85 2.67 6.14 1.54
CA HIS A 85 1.82 5.85 2.69
C HIS A 85 1.62 7.10 3.56
N PRO A 86 0.46 7.75 3.52
CA PRO A 86 0.08 8.75 4.52
C PRO A 86 -0.05 8.12 5.90
N SER A 87 0.39 8.80 6.95
CA SER A 87 0.04 8.44 8.31
C SER A 87 -1.44 8.75 8.61
N ARG A 88 -2.05 7.95 9.44
CA ARG A 88 -3.48 8.10 9.81
C ARG A 88 -3.77 9.40 10.54
N ASP A 89 -2.81 9.86 11.34
CA ASP A 89 -2.90 11.15 12.03
C ASP A 89 -2.75 12.36 11.08
N GLY A 90 -2.42 12.11 9.81
CA GLY A 90 -2.24 13.12 8.77
C GLY A 90 -0.98 13.97 8.92
N ARG A 91 -0.06 13.57 9.79
CA ARG A 91 1.14 14.35 10.07
C ARG A 91 2.24 14.08 9.05
N TYR A 92 2.41 12.84 8.61
CA TYR A 92 3.51 12.43 7.74
C TYR A 92 3.02 11.68 6.50
N VAL A 93 3.84 11.74 5.45
CA VAL A 93 3.77 10.80 4.32
C VAL A 93 5.11 10.08 4.22
N TYR A 94 5.07 8.75 4.23
CA TYR A 94 6.23 7.87 4.05
C TYR A 94 6.30 7.42 2.60
N TYR A 95 7.50 7.41 2.00
CA TYR A 95 7.67 7.05 0.60
C TYR A 95 9.13 6.77 0.25
N HIS A 96 9.38 6.21 -0.93
CA HIS A 96 10.69 6.20 -1.56
C HIS A 96 10.80 7.30 -2.63
N GLY A 97 11.98 7.86 -2.74
CA GLY A 97 12.38 8.79 -3.80
C GLY A 97 13.91 8.86 -3.84
N ASP A 98 14.48 8.97 -5.05
CA ASP A 98 15.93 9.12 -5.25
C ASP A 98 16.78 8.03 -4.57
N ALA A 99 16.31 6.78 -4.55
CA ALA A 99 16.93 5.65 -3.85
C ALA A 99 17.03 5.84 -2.30
N LEU A 100 16.14 6.64 -1.73
CA LEU A 100 16.05 6.92 -0.30
C LEU A 100 14.68 6.49 0.24
N GLY A 101 14.66 6.04 1.49
CA GLY A 101 13.42 5.96 2.26
C GLY A 101 13.22 7.26 3.05
N LEU A 102 12.08 7.91 2.84
CA LEU A 102 11.82 9.25 3.34
C LEU A 102 10.48 9.33 4.08
N ARG A 103 10.35 10.33 4.94
CA ARG A 103 9.06 10.86 5.36
C ARG A 103 9.03 12.38 5.21
N THR A 104 7.87 12.91 4.87
CA THR A 104 7.65 14.35 4.78
C THR A 104 6.58 14.77 5.78
N ASP A 105 6.84 15.82 6.55
CA ASP A 105 5.86 16.46 7.42
C ASP A 105 4.86 17.26 6.59
N CYS A 106 3.58 16.92 6.68
CA CYS A 106 2.51 17.50 5.86
C CYS A 106 2.28 18.99 6.13
N ALA A 107 2.57 19.45 7.36
CA ALA A 107 2.34 20.85 7.74
C ALA A 107 3.45 21.76 7.22
N THR A 108 4.68 21.26 7.16
CA THR A 108 5.86 22.08 6.82
C THR A 108 6.43 21.77 5.44
N GLY A 109 6.14 20.59 4.88
CA GLY A 109 6.78 20.08 3.65
C GLY A 109 8.26 19.72 3.85
N GLN A 110 8.74 19.61 5.10
CA GLN A 110 10.10 19.19 5.39
C GLN A 110 10.22 17.67 5.27
N SER A 111 11.18 17.23 4.46
CA SER A 111 11.49 15.82 4.28
C SER A 111 12.68 15.41 5.14
N GLU A 112 12.59 14.20 5.70
CA GLU A 112 13.65 13.56 6.48
C GLU A 112 14.01 12.24 5.81
N ILE A 113 15.31 12.00 5.63
CA ILE A 113 15.83 10.71 5.18
C ILE A 113 15.80 9.75 6.38
N LEU A 114 15.07 8.67 6.25
CA LEU A 114 14.95 7.64 7.28
C LEU A 114 15.91 6.48 7.04
N ILE A 115 16.26 6.21 5.79
CA ILE A 115 17.21 5.16 5.42
C ILE A 115 17.79 5.40 4.02
N THR A 116 19.07 5.07 3.86
CA THR A 116 19.77 4.98 2.58
C THR A 116 20.02 3.52 2.19
N GLU A 117 20.36 3.26 0.92
CA GLU A 117 20.77 1.92 0.49
C GLU A 117 22.04 1.42 1.22
N GLU A 118 22.95 2.31 1.61
CA GLU A 118 24.13 1.95 2.38
C GLU A 118 23.77 1.47 3.80
N GLU A 119 22.81 2.14 4.46
CA GLU A 119 22.31 1.71 5.77
C GLU A 119 21.55 0.39 5.67
N ALA A 120 20.73 0.22 4.63
CA ALA A 120 20.04 -1.03 4.35
C ALA A 120 21.03 -2.17 4.10
N ALA A 121 22.11 -1.92 3.36
CA ALA A 121 23.17 -2.92 3.13
C ALA A 121 23.84 -3.37 4.43
N ARG A 122 24.05 -2.47 5.38
CA ARG A 122 24.57 -2.84 6.72
C ARG A 122 23.62 -3.73 7.50
N LEU A 123 22.31 -3.49 7.38
CA LEU A 123 21.28 -4.31 8.02
C LEU A 123 21.16 -5.70 7.40
N CYS A 124 21.28 -5.79 6.08
CA CYS A 124 21.19 -7.05 5.34
C CYS A 124 22.50 -7.86 5.32
N GLY A 125 23.63 -7.24 5.63
CA GLY A 125 24.96 -7.86 5.56
C GLY A 125 25.52 -8.04 4.15
N GLU A 126 24.87 -7.44 3.13
CA GLU A 126 25.30 -7.44 1.74
C GLU A 126 24.77 -6.19 1.00
N SER A 127 25.31 -5.92 -0.20
CA SER A 127 24.84 -4.80 -1.03
C SER A 127 23.40 -5.01 -1.48
N VAL A 128 22.56 -4.02 -1.26
CA VAL A 128 21.14 -4.00 -1.64
C VAL A 128 20.77 -2.68 -2.29
N THR A 129 19.65 -2.71 -3.02
CA THR A 129 19.01 -1.53 -3.61
C THR A 129 17.54 -1.45 -3.21
N PHE A 130 16.94 -0.27 -3.37
CA PHE A 130 15.48 -0.07 -3.26
C PHE A 130 14.88 -0.11 -4.68
N PRO A 131 14.30 -1.25 -5.09
CA PRO A 131 13.79 -1.39 -6.46
C PRO A 131 12.52 -0.56 -6.64
N LEU A 132 12.46 0.17 -7.76
CA LEU A 132 11.30 0.99 -8.15
C LEU A 132 10.05 0.13 -8.41
N GLY A 133 8.87 0.77 -8.30
CA GLY A 133 7.58 0.14 -8.59
C GLY A 133 7.23 -0.96 -7.59
N LYS A 134 7.68 -0.84 -6.35
CA LYS A 134 7.48 -1.85 -5.31
C LYS A 134 6.83 -1.25 -4.07
N THR A 135 5.77 -1.89 -3.61
CA THR A 135 4.97 -1.41 -2.47
C THR A 135 5.76 -1.45 -1.15
N THR A 136 5.45 -0.52 -0.28
CA THR A 136 5.83 -0.51 1.16
C THR A 136 4.59 -0.80 2.01
N ALA A 137 4.69 -0.76 3.32
CA ALA A 137 3.54 -0.90 4.22
C ALA A 137 3.74 -0.06 5.47
N LEU A 138 2.70 0.65 5.90
CA LEU A 138 2.63 1.33 7.18
C LEU A 138 1.62 0.59 8.07
N SER A 139 1.96 0.34 9.35
CA SER A 139 1.02 -0.30 10.26
C SER A 139 -0.15 0.63 10.61
N HIS A 140 -1.28 0.05 10.97
CA HIS A 140 -2.52 0.80 11.25
C HIS A 140 -2.40 1.81 12.40
N ASP A 141 -1.44 1.63 13.28
CA ASP A 141 -1.11 2.54 14.39
C ASP A 141 0.03 3.52 14.06
N ASP A 142 0.42 3.63 12.79
CA ASP A 142 1.54 4.43 12.27
C ASP A 142 2.91 4.12 12.91
N ARG A 143 3.00 3.04 13.67
CA ARG A 143 4.22 2.73 14.44
C ARG A 143 5.30 2.05 13.63
N PHE A 144 4.94 1.20 12.66
CA PHE A 144 5.91 0.43 11.91
C PHE A 144 5.79 0.72 10.42
N TRP A 145 6.91 1.07 9.80
CA TRP A 145 7.00 1.21 8.34
C TRP A 145 7.89 0.13 7.77
N ALA A 146 7.35 -0.73 6.91
CA ALA A 146 8.04 -1.81 6.24
C ALA A 146 8.38 -1.44 4.81
N ILE A 147 9.64 -1.61 4.43
CA ILE A 147 10.16 -1.40 3.08
C ILE A 147 10.86 -2.65 2.60
N ARG A 148 11.09 -2.71 1.29
CA ARG A 148 11.82 -3.81 0.66
C ARG A 148 13.19 -3.36 0.19
N ALA A 149 14.18 -4.22 0.41
CA ALA A 149 15.47 -4.11 -0.21
C ALA A 149 15.78 -5.39 -1.01
N ARG A 150 16.56 -5.28 -2.06
CA ARG A 150 16.93 -6.40 -2.92
C ARG A 150 18.44 -6.47 -3.12
N SER A 151 19.01 -7.66 -2.89
CA SER A 151 20.35 -8.02 -3.34
C SER A 151 20.31 -8.73 -4.71
N ALA A 152 21.44 -9.21 -5.17
CA ALA A 152 21.52 -10.02 -6.39
C ALA A 152 20.69 -11.32 -6.32
N SER A 153 20.50 -11.90 -5.13
CA SER A 153 19.90 -13.22 -4.95
C SER A 153 18.70 -13.26 -4.00
N ARG A 154 18.47 -12.22 -3.19
CA ARG A 154 17.46 -12.22 -2.13
C ARG A 154 16.71 -10.91 -2.03
N TRP A 155 15.54 -11.01 -1.42
CA TRP A 155 14.72 -9.89 -0.99
C TRP A 155 14.65 -9.83 0.53
N TYR A 156 14.61 -8.62 1.05
CA TYR A 156 14.58 -8.31 2.47
C TYR A 156 13.38 -7.43 2.80
N ALA A 157 12.72 -7.74 3.92
CA ALA A 157 11.79 -6.82 4.58
C ALA A 157 12.54 -6.11 5.71
N LEU A 158 12.69 -4.80 5.58
CA LEU A 158 13.26 -3.92 6.58
C LEU A 158 12.12 -3.17 7.25
N VAL A 159 12.10 -3.13 8.56
CA VAL A 159 11.02 -2.50 9.34
C VAL A 159 11.61 -1.43 10.26
N LEU A 160 11.08 -0.21 10.12
CA LEU A 160 11.34 0.91 11.02
C LEU A 160 10.31 0.88 12.16
N ASP A 161 10.74 0.97 13.40
CA ASP A 161 9.90 1.43 14.51
C ASP A 161 9.97 2.98 14.53
N THR A 162 8.90 3.64 14.16
CA THR A 162 8.85 5.11 14.01
C THR A 162 8.99 5.85 15.35
N GLN A 163 8.70 5.20 16.46
CA GLN A 163 8.83 5.78 17.80
C GLN A 163 10.29 5.76 18.27
N THR A 164 10.98 4.63 18.06
CA THR A 164 12.37 4.47 18.50
C THR A 164 13.39 4.86 17.43
N GLN A 165 12.93 5.11 16.20
CA GLN A 165 13.76 5.40 15.01
C GLN A 165 14.78 4.29 14.71
N LYS A 166 14.45 3.05 15.04
CA LYS A 166 15.32 1.90 14.82
C LYS A 166 14.83 1.04 13.68
N TRP A 167 15.74 0.71 12.79
CA TRP A 167 15.53 -0.24 11.72
C TRP A 167 15.94 -1.65 12.13
N LYS A 168 15.23 -2.63 11.62
CA LYS A 168 15.54 -4.05 11.76
C LYS A 168 15.25 -4.78 10.46
N MET A 169 16.14 -5.66 10.02
CA MET A 169 15.84 -6.66 9.01
C MET A 169 15.04 -7.76 9.70
N GLU A 170 13.79 -7.94 9.30
CA GLU A 170 12.86 -8.88 9.96
C GLU A 170 12.61 -10.14 9.14
N TYR A 171 12.73 -10.08 7.82
CA TYR A 171 12.50 -11.24 6.96
C TYR A 171 13.36 -11.19 5.71
N GLU A 172 13.80 -12.38 5.25
CA GLU A 172 14.46 -12.57 3.97
C GLU A 172 13.87 -13.76 3.21
N ALA A 173 13.75 -13.66 1.88
CA ALA A 173 13.23 -14.72 1.03
C ALA A 173 13.73 -14.58 -0.41
N GLU A 174 13.38 -15.57 -1.24
CA GLU A 174 13.59 -15.52 -2.70
C GLU A 174 12.82 -14.35 -3.33
N GLU A 175 11.61 -14.08 -2.83
CA GLU A 175 10.81 -12.91 -3.18
C GLU A 175 10.05 -12.41 -1.95
N VAL A 176 10.03 -11.08 -1.79
CA VAL A 176 9.18 -10.38 -0.83
C VAL A 176 8.44 -9.29 -1.58
N SER A 177 7.13 -9.36 -1.62
CA SER A 177 6.30 -8.35 -2.28
C SER A 177 4.97 -8.11 -1.56
N HIS A 178 4.25 -7.04 -1.92
CA HIS A 178 2.93 -6.68 -1.39
C HIS A 178 2.82 -6.80 0.14
N MET A 179 3.82 -6.33 0.86
CA MET A 179 3.80 -6.37 2.32
C MET A 179 2.61 -5.60 2.88
N GLN A 180 1.99 -6.14 3.94
CA GLN A 180 0.90 -5.50 4.65
C GLN A 180 0.93 -5.91 6.11
N PHE A 181 0.94 -4.96 7.04
CA PHE A 181 0.70 -5.25 8.44
C PHE A 181 -0.77 -5.66 8.64
N CYS A 182 -1.00 -6.62 9.54
CA CYS A 182 -2.34 -6.94 9.98
C CYS A 182 -2.94 -5.69 10.69
N PRO A 183 -4.15 -5.22 10.28
CA PRO A 183 -4.74 -4.03 10.88
C PRO A 183 -5.09 -4.20 12.35
N ASP A 184 -5.36 -5.43 12.81
CA ASP A 184 -5.73 -5.73 14.19
C ASP A 184 -4.53 -5.79 15.13
N THR A 185 -3.35 -6.11 14.58
CA THR A 185 -2.09 -6.15 15.31
C THR A 185 -0.89 -6.07 14.37
N PRO A 186 0.07 -5.18 14.61
CA PRO A 186 1.28 -5.09 13.78
C PRO A 186 2.24 -6.28 14.02
N ASP A 187 1.88 -7.23 14.88
CA ASP A 187 2.67 -8.44 15.12
C ASP A 187 2.69 -9.38 13.92
N TYR A 188 1.71 -9.30 13.02
CA TYR A 188 1.68 -10.06 11.79
C TYR A 188 1.96 -9.16 10.58
N LEU A 189 2.95 -9.57 9.78
CA LEU A 189 3.28 -8.94 8.51
C LEU A 189 3.06 -9.97 7.40
N PHE A 190 2.07 -9.72 6.53
CA PHE A 190 1.92 -10.45 5.29
C PHE A 190 3.03 -10.07 4.32
N CYS A 191 3.61 -11.08 3.68
CA CYS A 191 4.61 -10.94 2.63
C CYS A 191 4.24 -11.85 1.47
N ALA A 192 4.00 -11.27 0.29
CA ALA A 192 3.79 -12.09 -0.89
C ALA A 192 5.14 -12.63 -1.40
N GLY A 193 5.22 -13.94 -1.54
CA GLY A 193 6.29 -14.64 -2.23
C GLY A 193 6.06 -14.70 -3.75
N PRO A 194 6.80 -15.57 -4.46
CA PRO A 194 6.60 -15.80 -5.89
C PRO A 194 5.20 -16.37 -6.18
N LEU A 195 4.69 -16.20 -7.40
CA LEU A 195 3.35 -16.66 -7.78
C LEU A 195 3.10 -18.15 -7.52
N THR A 196 4.15 -18.95 -7.45
CA THR A 196 4.08 -20.39 -7.14
C THR A 196 3.92 -20.70 -5.66
N ASP A 197 4.33 -19.77 -4.79
CA ASP A 197 4.34 -19.92 -3.34
C ASP A 197 4.15 -18.57 -2.65
N ARG A 198 2.93 -18.05 -2.71
CA ARG A 198 2.68 -16.63 -2.59
C ARG A 198 2.36 -16.13 -1.18
N VAL A 199 1.61 -16.90 -0.37
CA VAL A 199 0.93 -16.34 0.82
C VAL A 199 1.68 -16.69 2.10
N TRP A 200 2.52 -15.76 2.54
CA TRP A 200 3.34 -15.91 3.75
C TRP A 200 2.98 -14.86 4.81
N VAL A 201 2.98 -15.26 6.05
CA VAL A 201 2.80 -14.36 7.20
C VAL A 201 3.97 -14.53 8.16
N LEU A 202 4.66 -13.43 8.42
CA LEU A 202 5.69 -13.32 9.45
C LEU A 202 5.03 -13.01 10.79
N ASP A 203 5.26 -13.85 11.81
CA ASP A 203 5.03 -13.48 13.21
C ASP A 203 6.27 -12.73 13.72
N ARG A 204 6.16 -11.41 13.83
CA ARG A 204 7.26 -10.52 14.20
C ARG A 204 7.73 -10.70 15.65
N ARG A 205 6.88 -11.24 16.52
CA ARG A 205 7.24 -11.57 17.93
C ARG A 205 8.25 -12.71 18.00
N THR A 206 8.10 -13.69 17.13
CA THR A 206 8.95 -14.89 17.10
C THR A 206 10.01 -14.85 16.00
N GLY A 207 9.82 -13.97 14.98
CA GLY A 207 10.64 -13.94 13.77
C GLY A 207 10.38 -15.11 12.81
N GLN A 208 9.31 -15.88 13.03
CA GLN A 208 8.99 -17.04 12.20
C GLN A 208 7.98 -16.65 11.11
N ALA A 209 8.34 -16.94 9.86
CA ALA A 209 7.43 -16.86 8.74
C ALA A 209 6.81 -18.23 8.44
N ARG A 210 5.52 -18.24 8.12
CA ARG A 210 4.81 -19.45 7.71
C ARG A 210 4.00 -19.22 6.45
N ARG A 211 3.92 -20.22 5.61
CA ARG A 211 3.01 -20.27 4.50
C ARG A 211 1.60 -20.57 5.02
N VAL A 212 0.67 -19.62 4.83
CA VAL A 212 -0.71 -19.77 5.32
C VAL A 212 -1.68 -20.28 4.26
N PHE A 213 -1.29 -20.21 2.99
CA PHE A 213 -2.06 -20.77 1.89
C PHE A 213 -1.13 -21.38 0.85
N GLN A 214 -1.51 -22.55 0.34
CA GLN A 214 -0.83 -23.19 -0.79
C GLN A 214 -1.80 -23.32 -1.95
N ARG A 215 -1.46 -22.72 -3.10
CA ARG A 215 -2.29 -22.79 -4.30
C ARG A 215 -2.38 -24.22 -4.83
N ASP A 216 -3.52 -24.56 -5.39
CA ASP A 216 -3.70 -25.81 -6.12
C ASP A 216 -3.21 -25.63 -7.57
N VAL A 217 -2.05 -26.18 -7.86
CA VAL A 217 -1.44 -26.11 -9.19
C VAL A 217 -2.20 -26.96 -10.21
N ALA A 218 -2.79 -28.08 -9.77
CA ALA A 218 -3.57 -28.98 -10.65
C ALA A 218 -4.83 -28.29 -11.19
N HIS A 219 -5.46 -27.45 -10.36
CA HIS A 219 -6.61 -26.64 -10.75
C HIS A 219 -6.23 -25.26 -11.32
N LYS A 220 -4.94 -25.02 -11.59
CA LYS A 220 -4.45 -23.77 -12.18
C LYS A 220 -4.86 -22.51 -11.40
N GLN A 221 -4.99 -22.61 -10.08
CA GLN A 221 -5.32 -21.47 -9.25
C GLN A 221 -4.31 -20.32 -9.48
N TRP A 222 -4.82 -19.12 -9.68
CA TRP A 222 -4.04 -17.89 -9.74
C TRP A 222 -4.38 -17.05 -8.52
N ILE A 223 -3.56 -17.17 -7.49
CA ILE A 223 -3.72 -16.43 -6.24
C ILE A 223 -2.96 -15.13 -6.31
N THR A 224 -3.65 -14.03 -6.03
CA THR A 224 -3.09 -12.66 -6.09
C THR A 224 -3.96 -11.68 -5.29
N HIS A 225 -3.53 -10.41 -5.24
CA HIS A 225 -4.23 -9.27 -4.63
C HIS A 225 -4.75 -9.55 -3.22
N GLU A 226 -3.81 -10.02 -2.40
CA GLU A 226 -4.07 -10.36 -1.01
C GLU A 226 -4.30 -9.08 -0.19
N THR A 227 -5.34 -9.08 0.66
CA THR A 227 -5.59 -7.99 1.61
C THR A 227 -6.10 -8.54 2.95
N TRP A 228 -5.75 -7.87 4.05
CA TRP A 228 -6.31 -8.22 5.34
C TRP A 228 -7.80 -7.86 5.44
N ILE A 229 -8.56 -8.69 6.16
CA ILE A 229 -9.95 -8.41 6.54
C ILE A 229 -9.92 -7.99 8.01
N PRO A 230 -10.13 -6.69 8.31
CA PRO A 230 -10.06 -6.20 9.70
C PRO A 230 -11.00 -6.95 10.65
N GLY A 231 -10.56 -7.16 11.89
CA GLY A 231 -11.33 -7.83 12.94
C GLY A 231 -11.37 -9.37 12.84
N THR A 232 -10.60 -10.00 11.93
CA THR A 232 -10.76 -11.44 11.67
C THR A 232 -9.47 -12.26 11.68
N LEU A 233 -8.30 -11.63 11.62
CA LEU A 233 -7.01 -12.29 11.33
C LEU A 233 -7.03 -13.11 10.03
N GLU A 234 -7.89 -12.78 9.09
CA GLU A 234 -7.99 -13.42 7.78
C GLU A 234 -7.39 -12.54 6.69
N LEU A 235 -6.73 -13.16 5.72
CA LEU A 235 -6.36 -12.56 4.44
C LEU A 235 -7.42 -12.94 3.40
N SER A 236 -7.98 -11.96 2.69
CA SER A 236 -8.69 -12.21 1.45
C SER A 236 -7.70 -12.44 0.32
N LEU A 237 -7.97 -13.39 -0.52
CA LEU A 237 -7.15 -13.81 -1.65
C LEU A 237 -8.03 -13.83 -2.90
N VAL A 238 -7.62 -13.17 -3.96
CA VAL A 238 -8.26 -13.37 -5.26
C VAL A 238 -7.77 -14.69 -5.86
N ASP A 239 -8.70 -15.62 -6.08
CA ASP A 239 -8.51 -16.88 -6.81
C ASP A 239 -9.06 -16.70 -8.22
N TRP A 240 -8.32 -15.99 -9.05
CA TRP A 240 -8.79 -15.61 -10.39
C TRP A 240 -8.78 -16.81 -11.35
N PRO A 241 -9.82 -17.00 -12.19
CA PRO A 241 -11.06 -16.20 -12.31
C PRO A 241 -12.22 -16.70 -11.45
N HIS A 242 -11.95 -17.51 -10.41
CA HIS A 242 -12.97 -18.30 -9.71
C HIS A 242 -13.67 -17.56 -8.56
N GLY A 243 -13.02 -16.54 -7.98
CA GLY A 243 -13.63 -15.77 -6.91
C GLY A 243 -12.68 -15.24 -5.87
N ILE A 244 -13.19 -15.06 -4.65
CA ILE A 244 -12.46 -14.55 -3.50
C ILE A 244 -12.51 -15.58 -2.38
N LEU A 245 -11.36 -15.93 -1.85
CA LEU A 245 -11.19 -16.77 -0.67
C LEU A 245 -10.78 -15.92 0.53
N ALA A 246 -11.01 -16.41 1.74
CA ALA A 246 -10.36 -15.94 2.95
C ALA A 246 -9.57 -17.07 3.58
N VAL A 247 -8.39 -16.76 4.14
CA VAL A 247 -7.57 -17.70 4.89
C VAL A 247 -7.19 -17.09 6.24
N HIS A 248 -7.50 -17.78 7.31
CA HIS A 248 -7.13 -17.35 8.67
C HIS A 248 -5.64 -17.55 8.89
N CYS A 249 -4.92 -16.49 9.22
CA CYS A 249 -3.47 -16.48 9.26
C CYS A 249 -2.88 -17.42 10.31
N GLU A 250 -3.56 -17.76 11.39
CA GLU A 250 -3.05 -18.69 12.42
C GLU A 250 -3.46 -20.13 12.18
N THR A 251 -4.68 -20.39 11.80
CA THR A 251 -5.23 -21.75 11.68
C THR A 251 -5.13 -22.33 10.30
N GLY A 252 -4.91 -21.51 9.26
CA GLY A 252 -4.96 -21.90 7.86
C GLY A 252 -6.38 -22.28 7.39
N LYS A 253 -7.43 -22.02 8.20
CA LYS A 253 -8.82 -22.29 7.79
C LYS A 253 -9.19 -21.41 6.62
N ILE A 254 -9.72 -22.05 5.57
CA ILE A 254 -10.14 -21.37 4.34
C ILE A 254 -11.66 -21.33 4.28
N ARG A 255 -12.21 -20.20 3.84
CA ARG A 255 -13.60 -20.04 3.45
C ARG A 255 -13.71 -19.28 2.14
N ARG A 256 -14.78 -19.49 1.42
CA ARG A 256 -15.10 -18.73 0.20
C ARG A 256 -15.93 -17.50 0.57
N ILE A 257 -15.54 -16.34 0.01
CA ILE A 257 -16.29 -15.09 0.15
C ILE A 257 -17.24 -14.91 -1.02
N ALA A 258 -16.74 -15.11 -2.25
CA ALA A 258 -17.53 -14.85 -3.47
C ALA A 258 -17.09 -15.75 -4.63
N ASP A 259 -18.03 -15.96 -5.58
CA ASP A 259 -17.86 -16.77 -6.79
C ASP A 259 -18.09 -15.90 -8.04
N PHE A 260 -17.11 -15.10 -8.41
CA PHE A 260 -17.08 -14.36 -9.67
C PHE A 260 -15.61 -13.98 -10.02
N ASN A 261 -15.38 -13.51 -11.22
CA ASN A 261 -14.06 -13.15 -11.73
C ASN A 261 -13.51 -11.83 -11.12
N ALA A 262 -13.41 -11.77 -9.80
CA ALA A 262 -12.79 -10.66 -9.10
C ALA A 262 -11.32 -10.50 -9.52
N TRP A 263 -10.84 -9.25 -9.59
CA TRP A 263 -9.45 -8.95 -9.85
C TRP A 263 -8.77 -8.30 -8.65
N HIS A 264 -9.39 -7.29 -8.04
CA HIS A 264 -9.01 -6.76 -6.74
C HIS A 264 -10.17 -6.91 -5.77
N ALA A 265 -9.85 -6.98 -4.49
CA ALA A 265 -10.84 -6.98 -3.41
C ALA A 265 -10.24 -6.31 -2.17
N ILE A 266 -11.00 -5.41 -1.56
CA ILE A 266 -10.59 -4.73 -0.33
C ILE A 266 -11.79 -4.53 0.60
N SER A 267 -11.57 -4.80 1.89
CA SER A 267 -12.57 -4.56 2.93
C SER A 267 -12.58 -3.11 3.40
N ASN A 268 -13.73 -2.66 3.89
CA ASN A 268 -13.80 -1.45 4.70
C ASN A 268 -13.05 -1.65 6.03
N GLU A 269 -12.79 -0.57 6.75
CA GLU A 269 -12.05 -0.60 8.03
C GLU A 269 -12.71 -1.45 9.13
N GLN A 270 -14.01 -1.66 9.06
CA GLN A 270 -14.76 -2.50 10.00
C GLN A 270 -14.79 -3.98 9.61
N GLY A 271 -14.26 -4.35 8.44
CA GLY A 271 -14.31 -5.72 7.94
C GLY A 271 -15.73 -6.24 7.63
N THR A 272 -16.72 -5.35 7.50
CA THR A 272 -18.14 -5.67 7.35
C THR A 272 -18.66 -5.59 5.91
N MET A 273 -17.87 -4.97 5.05
CA MET A 273 -18.13 -4.80 3.62
C MET A 273 -16.86 -4.98 2.82
N MET A 274 -16.97 -5.48 1.60
CA MET A 274 -15.84 -5.58 0.67
C MET A 274 -16.24 -5.00 -0.68
N ALA A 275 -15.38 -4.19 -1.27
CA ALA A 275 -15.48 -3.79 -2.67
C ALA A 275 -14.55 -4.65 -3.52
N ALA A 276 -15.05 -5.13 -4.65
CA ALA A 276 -14.26 -5.90 -5.60
C ALA A 276 -14.57 -5.47 -7.02
N ASP A 277 -13.54 -5.28 -7.83
CA ASP A 277 -13.67 -5.09 -9.27
C ASP A 277 -13.65 -6.44 -10.01
N THR A 278 -13.90 -6.42 -11.30
CA THR A 278 -13.92 -7.60 -12.14
C THR A 278 -12.99 -7.41 -13.35
N ASN A 279 -12.46 -8.53 -13.87
CA ASN A 279 -11.58 -8.51 -15.03
C ASN A 279 -11.90 -9.69 -15.97
N PHE A 280 -11.95 -9.40 -17.28
CA PHE A 280 -12.20 -10.38 -18.37
C PHE A 280 -13.44 -11.28 -18.18
N PRO A 281 -14.69 -10.78 -18.27
CA PRO A 281 -15.03 -9.38 -18.62
C PRO A 281 -15.04 -8.45 -17.40
N ASP A 282 -14.75 -7.18 -17.67
CA ASP A 282 -15.02 -6.10 -16.72
C ASP A 282 -16.55 -5.83 -16.72
N VAL A 283 -17.19 -6.07 -15.59
CA VAL A 283 -18.61 -5.79 -15.36
C VAL A 283 -18.82 -4.83 -14.20
N GLY A 284 -17.76 -4.10 -13.84
CA GLY A 284 -17.76 -3.05 -12.83
C GLY A 284 -17.41 -3.53 -11.43
N ILE A 285 -17.73 -2.68 -10.44
CA ILE A 285 -17.43 -2.89 -9.02
C ILE A 285 -18.64 -3.56 -8.35
N ARG A 286 -18.35 -4.56 -7.51
CA ARG A 286 -19.33 -5.25 -6.67
C ARG A 286 -19.08 -4.93 -5.21
N LEU A 287 -20.16 -4.81 -4.45
CA LEU A 287 -20.14 -4.72 -2.99
C LEU A 287 -20.61 -6.04 -2.41
N LEU A 288 -19.89 -6.52 -1.42
CA LEU A 288 -20.10 -7.80 -0.72
C LEU A 288 -20.26 -7.55 0.77
#